data_99c83aadd66387803f30a418442d9304
#
_entry.id   99c83aadd66387803f30a418442d9304
#
_cell.length_a   1.000
_cell.length_b   1.000
_cell.length_c   1.000
_cell.angle_alpha   90.00
_cell.angle_beta   90.00
_cell.angle_gamma   90.00
#
_symmetry.space_group_name_H-M   'P 1'
#
loop_
_entity.id
_entity.type
_entity.pdbx_description
1 polymer ?
#
loop_
_entity_poly.entity_id
_entity_poly.type
_entity_poly.pdbx_seq_one_letter_code
_entity_poly.pdbx_strand_id
1 'polypeptide(L)'
;VKTVKWAIGMGILVAIIGLILIRPFPIFFYTDRAQMGFAARTLYILILAACLCLYRVLRGPTAADRIVAIDILGILIVGLCAVLTVSTGRTWYIDIGIAWALQSFIASLALAKYLEGRSFDD
;
A
#
# COMPACT_ATOMS: atom_id res chain seq x y z
N VAL A 1 19.73 -2.39 22.85
CA VAL A 1 18.93 -1.16 22.60
C VAL A 1 18.25 -1.18 21.24
N LYS A 2 18.90 -1.61 20.14
CA LYS A 2 18.26 -1.68 18.80
C LYS A 2 17.18 -2.76 18.71
N THR A 3 17.40 -3.93 19.29
CA THR A 3 16.44 -5.06 19.32
C THR A 3 15.16 -4.74 20.09
N VAL A 4 15.31 -4.01 21.22
CA VAL A 4 14.15 -3.62 22.05
C VAL A 4 13.27 -2.60 21.31
N LYS A 5 13.85 -1.63 20.62
CA LYS A 5 13.09 -0.66 19.81
C LYS A 5 12.35 -1.34 18.67
N TRP A 6 12.96 -2.34 18.06
CA TRP A 6 12.36 -3.12 16.99
C TRP A 6 11.19 -3.99 17.49
N ALA A 7 11.36 -4.64 18.65
CA ALA A 7 10.31 -5.42 19.28
C ALA A 7 9.10 -4.55 19.70
N ILE A 8 9.35 -3.36 20.23
CA ILE A 8 8.30 -2.39 20.60
C ILE A 8 7.53 -1.95 19.33
N GLY A 9 8.24 -1.60 18.23
CA GLY A 9 7.61 -1.22 16.98
C GLY A 9 6.73 -2.33 16.39
N MET A 10 7.20 -3.57 16.44
CA MET A 10 6.47 -4.75 16.02
C MET A 10 5.22 -4.99 16.88
N GLY A 11 5.35 -4.84 18.21
CA GLY A 11 4.23 -4.96 19.15
C GLY A 11 3.13 -3.91 18.91
N ILE A 12 3.52 -2.67 18.64
CA ILE A 12 2.59 -1.58 18.30
C ILE A 12 1.87 -1.89 16.99
N LEU A 13 2.58 -2.35 15.96
CA LEU A 13 2.00 -2.71 14.67
C LEU A 13 0.95 -3.83 14.81
N VAL A 14 1.30 -4.89 15.54
CA VAL A 14 0.38 -6.01 15.80
C VAL A 14 -0.84 -5.53 16.59
N ALA A 15 -0.66 -4.65 17.56
CA ALA A 15 -1.77 -4.07 18.32
C ALA A 15 -2.71 -3.22 17.45
N ILE A 16 -2.15 -2.41 16.52
CA ILE A 16 -2.94 -1.61 15.57
C ILE A 16 -3.73 -2.51 14.62
N ILE A 17 -3.10 -3.54 14.06
CA ILE A 17 -3.78 -4.52 13.19
C ILE A 17 -4.88 -5.25 13.97
N GLY A 18 -4.61 -5.67 15.19
CA GLY A 18 -5.61 -6.30 16.07
C GLY A 18 -6.79 -5.38 16.36
N LEU A 19 -6.54 -4.12 16.63
CA LEU A 19 -7.58 -3.12 16.87
C LEU A 19 -8.47 -2.91 15.63
N ILE A 20 -7.88 -2.84 14.44
CA ILE A 20 -8.60 -2.71 13.15
C ILE A 20 -9.48 -3.93 12.89
N LEU A 21 -8.99 -5.14 13.21
CA LEU A 21 -9.74 -6.37 13.02
C LEU A 21 -10.92 -6.50 13.99
N ILE A 22 -10.75 -6.07 15.24
CA ILE A 22 -11.76 -6.22 16.31
C ILE A 22 -12.80 -5.09 16.24
N ARG A 23 -12.37 -3.86 16.00
CA ARG A 23 -13.24 -2.68 15.92
C ARG A 23 -12.93 -1.84 14.68
N PRO A 24 -13.59 -2.09 13.54
CA PRO A 24 -13.46 -1.20 12.39
C PRO A 24 -14.04 0.18 12.75
N PHE A 25 -13.20 1.19 12.75
CA PHE A 25 -13.64 2.58 12.96
C PHE A 25 -14.55 2.99 11.78
N PRO A 26 -15.75 3.54 12.02
CA PRO A 26 -16.71 3.90 10.96
C PRO A 26 -16.37 5.26 10.31
N ILE A 27 -15.09 5.54 10.03
CA ILE A 27 -14.68 6.85 9.51
C ILE A 27 -15.03 7.03 8.02
N PHE A 28 -15.05 5.94 7.25
CA PHE A 28 -15.25 6.02 5.78
C PHE A 28 -16.56 5.43 5.27
N PHE A 29 -17.24 4.59 6.04
CA PHE A 29 -18.46 3.92 5.58
C PHE A 29 -19.53 3.91 6.66
N TYR A 30 -20.51 4.77 6.47
CA TYR A 30 -21.73 4.81 7.28
C TYR A 30 -22.79 3.95 6.58
N THR A 31 -22.76 2.63 6.72
CA THR A 31 -23.80 1.76 6.15
C THR A 31 -23.91 0.42 6.84
N ASP A 32 -25.14 0.07 7.15
CA ASP A 32 -25.67 -1.05 7.97
C ASP A 32 -25.61 -2.45 7.34
N ARG A 33 -24.60 -2.79 6.52
CA ARG A 33 -24.56 -4.13 5.90
C ARG A 33 -23.30 -4.91 6.32
N ALA A 34 -23.53 -6.14 6.80
CA ALA A 34 -22.48 -7.05 7.26
C ALA A 34 -21.36 -7.34 6.21
N GLN A 35 -21.66 -7.26 4.93
CA GLN A 35 -20.69 -7.40 3.84
C GLN A 35 -19.72 -6.21 3.75
N MET A 36 -20.13 -5.01 4.18
CA MET A 36 -19.25 -3.84 4.20
C MET A 36 -18.20 -3.88 5.31
N GLY A 37 -18.43 -4.64 6.38
CA GLY A 37 -17.45 -4.79 7.45
C GLY A 37 -16.13 -5.42 6.99
N PHE A 38 -16.18 -6.37 6.05
CA PHE A 38 -14.98 -7.00 5.50
C PHE A 38 -14.21 -6.03 4.58
N ALA A 39 -14.91 -5.37 3.65
CA ALA A 39 -14.31 -4.40 2.73
C ALA A 39 -13.67 -3.22 3.49
N ALA A 40 -14.34 -2.70 4.53
CA ALA A 40 -13.80 -1.64 5.36
C ALA A 40 -12.52 -2.08 6.10
N ARG A 41 -12.49 -3.28 6.68
CA ARG A 41 -11.30 -3.81 7.34
C ARG A 41 -10.13 -3.96 6.38
N THR A 42 -10.38 -4.51 5.19
CA THR A 42 -9.37 -4.66 4.14
C THR A 42 -8.82 -3.30 3.72
N LEU A 43 -9.68 -2.30 3.57
CA LEU A 43 -9.30 -0.95 3.20
C LEU A 43 -8.39 -0.29 4.25
N TYR A 44 -8.70 -0.42 5.54
CA TYR A 44 -7.84 0.10 6.61
C TYR A 44 -6.47 -0.58 6.65
N ILE A 45 -6.43 -1.92 6.44
CA ILE A 45 -5.16 -2.66 6.39
C ILE A 45 -4.32 -2.20 5.19
N LEU A 46 -4.94 -2.00 4.01
CA LEU A 46 -4.25 -1.50 2.83
C LEU A 46 -3.71 -0.08 3.03
N ILE A 47 -4.49 0.81 3.65
CA ILE A 47 -4.04 2.17 3.96
C ILE A 47 -2.86 2.13 4.93
N LEU A 48 -2.93 1.32 5.99
CA LEU A 48 -1.83 1.16 6.94
C LEU A 48 -0.57 0.65 6.25
N ALA A 49 -0.72 -0.38 5.40
CA ALA A 49 0.40 -0.92 4.62
C ALA A 49 1.00 0.13 3.67
N ALA A 50 0.16 0.92 3.00
CA ALA A 50 0.60 2.02 2.14
C ALA A 50 1.37 3.10 2.92
N CYS A 51 0.91 3.46 4.12
CA CYS A 51 1.63 4.40 5.00
C CYS A 51 3.00 3.87 5.42
N LEU A 52 3.11 2.56 5.72
CA LEU A 52 4.39 1.93 6.06
C LEU A 52 5.34 1.89 4.86
N CYS A 53 4.83 1.59 3.67
CA CYS A 53 5.61 1.66 2.44
C CYS A 53 6.09 3.07 2.14
N LEU A 54 5.23 4.08 2.30
CA LEU A 54 5.60 5.48 2.12
C LEU A 54 6.69 5.91 3.12
N TYR A 55 6.57 5.50 4.38
CA TYR A 55 7.64 5.71 5.36
C TYR A 55 8.96 5.09 4.92
N ARG A 56 8.93 3.87 4.34
CA ARG A 56 10.13 3.21 3.80
C ARG A 56 10.71 3.93 2.58
N VAL A 57 9.89 4.49 1.71
CA VAL A 57 10.33 5.34 0.58
C VAL A 57 11.10 6.56 1.09
N LEU A 58 10.60 7.21 2.15
CA LEU A 58 11.22 8.41 2.71
C LEU A 58 12.47 8.13 3.53
N ARG A 59 12.53 7.00 4.24
CA ARG A 59 13.58 6.65 5.22
C ARG A 59 14.44 5.47 4.83
N GLY A 60 14.22 4.86 3.66
CA GLY A 60 14.98 3.70 3.20
C GLY A 60 16.49 4.01 3.11
N PRO A 61 17.36 3.14 3.64
CA PRO A 61 18.80 3.39 3.72
C PRO A 61 19.49 3.34 2.35
N THR A 62 18.95 2.57 1.40
CA THR A 62 19.51 2.42 0.07
C THR A 62 18.53 2.84 -1.01
N ALA A 63 19.05 3.21 -2.20
CA ALA A 63 18.21 3.49 -3.36
C ALA A 63 17.36 2.27 -3.76
N ALA A 64 17.92 1.07 -3.70
CA ALA A 64 17.22 -0.17 -3.98
C ALA A 64 16.04 -0.41 -3.02
N ASP A 65 16.21 -0.14 -1.72
CA ASP A 65 15.12 -0.24 -0.74
C ASP A 65 13.95 0.68 -1.06
N ARG A 66 14.24 1.91 -1.51
CA ARG A 66 13.22 2.89 -1.89
C ARG A 66 12.47 2.48 -3.15
N ILE A 67 13.19 1.93 -4.14
CA ILE A 67 12.61 1.43 -5.39
C ILE A 67 11.65 0.28 -5.11
N VAL A 68 12.06 -0.71 -4.32
CA VAL A 68 11.20 -1.83 -3.92
C VAL A 68 9.98 -1.33 -3.15
N ALA A 69 10.14 -0.35 -2.28
CA ALA A 69 9.02 0.22 -1.53
C ALA A 69 8.02 0.96 -2.46
N ILE A 70 8.49 1.66 -3.49
CA ILE A 70 7.64 2.32 -4.50
C ILE A 70 6.86 1.27 -5.29
N ASP A 71 7.48 0.17 -5.68
CA ASP A 71 6.84 -0.92 -6.41
C ASP A 71 5.73 -1.58 -5.59
N ILE A 72 6.02 -1.92 -4.33
CA ILE A 72 5.02 -2.45 -3.39
C ILE A 72 3.88 -1.45 -3.17
N LEU A 73 4.18 -0.16 -3.04
CA LEU A 73 3.16 0.89 -2.90
C LEU A 73 2.23 0.92 -4.12
N GLY A 74 2.77 0.75 -5.33
CA GLY A 74 1.98 0.64 -6.55
C GLY A 74 0.97 -0.50 -6.50
N ILE A 75 1.39 -1.69 -6.09
CA ILE A 75 0.53 -2.86 -5.94
C ILE A 75 -0.57 -2.61 -4.88
N LEU A 76 -0.23 -1.97 -3.77
CA LEU A 76 -1.20 -1.64 -2.71
C LEU A 76 -2.27 -0.65 -3.19
N ILE A 77 -1.90 0.33 -4.02
CA ILE A 77 -2.85 1.28 -4.62
C ILE A 77 -3.81 0.56 -5.58
N VAL A 78 -3.32 -0.35 -6.41
CA VAL A 78 -4.16 -1.18 -7.28
C VAL A 78 -5.14 -2.01 -6.45
N GLY A 79 -4.67 -2.65 -5.39
CA GLY A 79 -5.50 -3.41 -4.44
C GLY A 79 -6.58 -2.53 -3.78
N LEU A 80 -6.22 -1.31 -3.40
CA LEU A 80 -7.15 -0.33 -2.83
C LEU A 80 -8.24 0.07 -3.84
N CYS A 81 -7.88 0.31 -5.10
CA CYS A 81 -8.84 0.59 -6.18
C CYS A 81 -9.78 -0.60 -6.41
N ALA A 82 -9.28 -1.82 -6.38
CA ALA A 82 -10.09 -3.03 -6.52
C ALA A 82 -11.12 -3.17 -5.38
N VAL A 83 -10.70 -2.97 -4.13
CA VAL A 83 -11.59 -3.00 -2.96
C VAL A 83 -12.65 -1.90 -3.06
N LEU A 84 -12.29 -0.69 -3.49
CA LEU A 84 -13.22 0.42 -3.70
C LEU A 84 -14.22 0.10 -4.82
N THR A 85 -13.79 -0.53 -5.91
CA THR A 85 -14.68 -0.97 -6.98
C THR A 85 -15.75 -1.93 -6.46
N VAL A 86 -15.34 -2.95 -5.71
CA VAL A 86 -16.27 -3.96 -5.16
C VAL A 86 -17.20 -3.34 -4.11
N SER A 87 -16.67 -2.47 -3.24
CA SER A 87 -17.45 -1.90 -2.12
C SER A 87 -18.43 -0.81 -2.56
N THR A 88 -18.09 -0.03 -3.59
CA THR A 88 -18.93 1.09 -4.07
C THR A 88 -19.75 0.73 -5.30
N GLY A 89 -19.43 -0.38 -5.99
CA GLY A 89 -20.04 -0.77 -7.28
C GLY A 89 -19.66 0.14 -8.45
N ARG A 90 -18.67 1.02 -8.29
CA ARG A 90 -18.26 1.97 -9.32
C ARG A 90 -17.02 1.46 -10.06
N THR A 91 -17.17 1.22 -11.36
CA THR A 91 -16.11 0.64 -12.21
C THR A 91 -14.94 1.58 -12.48
N TRP A 92 -15.13 2.89 -12.43
CA TRP A 92 -14.06 3.85 -12.71
C TRP A 92 -12.86 3.76 -11.75
N TYR A 93 -13.02 3.18 -10.56
CA TYR A 93 -11.87 2.91 -9.67
C TYR A 93 -10.90 1.88 -10.27
N ILE A 94 -11.41 0.88 -11.02
CA ILE A 94 -10.55 -0.11 -11.66
C ILE A 94 -9.73 0.52 -12.78
N ASP A 95 -10.31 1.49 -13.51
CA ASP A 95 -9.60 2.21 -14.58
C ASP A 95 -8.40 3.00 -14.00
N ILE A 96 -8.59 3.64 -12.84
CA ILE A 96 -7.51 4.30 -12.10
C ILE A 96 -6.45 3.27 -11.68
N GLY A 97 -6.88 2.10 -11.18
CA GLY A 97 -5.98 1.02 -10.78
C GLY A 97 -5.12 0.52 -11.94
N ILE A 98 -5.71 0.33 -13.12
CA ILE A 98 -4.99 -0.09 -14.33
C ILE A 98 -3.98 0.97 -14.77
N ALA A 99 -4.38 2.25 -14.80
CA ALA A 99 -3.48 3.35 -15.14
C ALA A 99 -2.29 3.41 -14.17
N TRP A 100 -2.55 3.22 -12.88
CA TRP A 100 -1.50 3.20 -11.85
C TRP A 100 -0.56 2.01 -11.99
N ALA A 101 -1.09 0.81 -12.31
CA ALA A 101 -0.28 -0.39 -12.53
C ALA A 101 0.68 -0.20 -13.71
N LEU A 102 0.20 0.36 -14.82
CA LEU A 102 1.04 0.67 -15.99
C LEU A 102 2.12 1.69 -15.66
N GLN A 103 1.78 2.76 -14.93
CA GLN A 103 2.74 3.77 -14.49
C GLN A 103 3.81 3.16 -13.56
N SER A 104 3.42 2.32 -12.60
CA SER A 104 4.33 1.64 -11.68
C SER A 104 5.31 0.74 -12.44
N PHE A 105 4.82 -0.01 -13.42
CA PHE A 105 5.65 -0.87 -14.26
C PHE A 105 6.69 -0.07 -15.04
N ILE A 106 6.29 1.02 -15.69
CA ILE A 106 7.21 1.90 -16.44
C ILE A 106 8.25 2.52 -15.49
N ALA A 107 7.83 2.98 -14.31
CA ALA A 107 8.74 3.56 -13.32
C ALA A 107 9.78 2.55 -12.84
N SER A 108 9.37 1.30 -12.56
CA SER A 108 10.29 0.22 -12.14
C SER A 108 11.31 -0.11 -13.22
N LEU A 109 10.88 -0.17 -14.50
CA LEU A 109 11.79 -0.39 -15.64
C LEU A 109 12.79 0.76 -15.79
N ALA A 110 12.34 2.01 -15.71
CA ALA A 110 13.19 3.19 -15.81
C ALA A 110 14.23 3.23 -14.68
N LEU A 111 13.82 2.91 -13.45
CA LEU A 111 14.71 2.86 -12.29
C LEU A 111 15.73 1.71 -12.39
N ALA A 112 15.29 0.53 -12.84
CA ALA A 112 16.18 -0.61 -13.07
C ALA A 112 17.26 -0.26 -14.07
N LYS A 113 16.89 0.36 -15.21
CA LYS A 113 17.83 0.79 -16.23
C LYS A 113 18.77 1.89 -15.73
N TYR A 114 18.26 2.83 -14.94
CA TYR A 114 19.10 3.87 -14.32
C TYR A 114 20.16 3.27 -13.38
N LEU A 115 19.79 2.25 -12.60
CA LEU A 115 20.72 1.57 -11.70
C LEU A 115 21.75 0.72 -12.45
N GLU A 116 21.39 0.18 -13.61
CA GLU A 116 22.33 -0.55 -14.49
C GLU A 116 23.37 0.36 -15.13
N GLY A 117 23.17 1.69 -15.10
CA GLY A 117 24.09 2.69 -15.65
C GLY A 117 24.10 2.75 -17.17
N ARG A 118 23.07 2.19 -17.84
CA ARG A 118 22.91 2.24 -19.29
C ARG A 118 22.01 3.37 -19.75
N SER A 119 22.37 3.98 -20.88
CA SER A 119 21.50 4.92 -21.57
C SER A 119 20.27 4.22 -22.16
N PHE A 120 19.18 4.95 -22.39
CA PHE A 120 17.99 4.43 -23.07
C PHE A 120 18.22 4.14 -24.56
N ASP A 121 19.30 4.65 -25.12
CA ASP A 121 19.65 4.52 -26.54
C ASP A 121 20.64 3.38 -26.81
N ASP A 122 21.05 2.65 -25.80
CA ASP A 122 21.84 1.44 -25.87
C ASP A 122 20.88 0.23 -25.78
#